data_cd5e6c446b114b178b75b1f0e4749388
#
_entry.id   cd5e6c446b114b178b75b1f0e4749388
#
_cell.length_a   1.000
_cell.length_b   1.000
_cell.length_c   1.000
_cell.angle_alpha   90.00
_cell.angle_beta   90.00
_cell.angle_gamma   90.00
#
_symmetry.space_group_name_H-M   'P 1'
#
loop_
_entity.id
_entity.type
_entity.pdbx_description
1 polymer ?
#
loop_
_entity_poly.entity_id
_entity_poly.type
_entity_poly.pdbx_seq_one_letter_code
_entity_poly.pdbx_strand_id
1 'polypeptide(L)'
;KKIYTLFSALCLAAAAPGTLSAQNNFKLVEESVSNPDNTPAPVYPVPSERQLKWNETEFYAFFHYGMNTYTNEEWGSGMERETVFAPTQKPDPRQWLEVAKKAHMKGGIAVVKHHDGFCLWPTATTEHCTRNSSGYGKNVDIPKEFADAAREFKMKYGFYISPWDMSSPYWGKKDSNGKYTDEYAKKVFLPQCVELAKYGNDQFEMWFDGATGGDHDGGYGSYTSSQKRTIDNAQTYYDIPNLRDSIHNLLPNVIMWGVGGEARWIGNED
;
A
#
# COMPACT_ATOMS: atom_id res chain seq x y z
N LYS A 1 -34.85 8.73 -25.25
CA LYS A 1 -33.67 9.66 -25.26
C LYS A 1 -33.77 10.81 -24.25
N LYS A 2 -34.96 11.34 -23.88
CA LYS A 2 -35.11 12.50 -23.00
C LYS A 2 -35.16 12.18 -21.50
N ILE A 3 -35.49 10.95 -21.11
CA ILE A 3 -35.65 10.55 -19.70
C ILE A 3 -34.30 10.31 -19.02
N TYR A 4 -33.29 9.81 -19.74
CA TYR A 4 -31.97 9.55 -19.16
C TYR A 4 -31.14 10.81 -18.85
N THR A 5 -31.34 11.87 -19.64
CA THR A 5 -30.63 13.17 -19.40
C THR A 5 -31.14 13.87 -18.13
N LEU A 6 -32.42 13.64 -17.76
CA LEU A 6 -32.98 14.25 -16.52
C LEU A 6 -32.50 13.54 -15.24
N PHE A 7 -32.26 12.23 -15.30
CA PHE A 7 -31.75 11.47 -14.13
C PHE A 7 -30.29 11.79 -13.81
N SER A 8 -29.46 11.99 -14.84
CA SER A 8 -28.03 12.38 -14.63
C SER A 8 -27.91 13.78 -13.99
N ALA A 9 -28.80 14.69 -14.33
CA ALA A 9 -28.79 16.04 -13.74
C ALA A 9 -29.27 16.08 -12.28
N LEU A 10 -30.18 15.18 -11.90
CA LEU A 10 -30.73 15.14 -10.53
C LEU A 10 -29.76 14.52 -9.50
N CYS A 11 -28.91 13.58 -9.92
CA CYS A 11 -27.90 12.98 -9.04
C CYS A 11 -26.74 13.94 -8.73
N LEU A 12 -26.46 14.91 -9.60
CA LEU A 12 -25.40 15.92 -9.38
C LEU A 12 -25.80 17.00 -8.36
N ALA A 13 -27.12 17.21 -8.13
CA ALA A 13 -27.61 18.29 -7.26
C ALA A 13 -27.73 17.90 -5.78
N ALA A 14 -27.56 16.64 -5.41
CA ALA A 14 -27.74 16.13 -4.05
C ALA A 14 -26.43 15.84 -3.28
N ALA A 15 -25.26 16.13 -3.87
CA ALA A 15 -23.97 15.88 -3.20
C ALA A 15 -23.57 17.05 -2.29
N ALA A 16 -23.44 16.78 -1.00
CA ALA A 16 -22.91 17.74 -0.03
C ALA A 16 -21.45 18.12 -0.36
N PRO A 17 -21.01 19.35 -0.05
CA PRO A 17 -19.68 19.85 -0.45
C PRO A 17 -18.46 19.05 0.05
N GLY A 18 -18.66 18.19 1.05
CA GLY A 18 -17.58 17.36 1.61
C GLY A 18 -17.30 16.05 0.86
N THR A 19 -18.14 15.68 -0.11
CA THR A 19 -17.97 14.43 -0.90
C THR A 19 -17.33 14.68 -2.28
N LEU A 20 -17.13 15.93 -2.65
CA LEU A 20 -16.59 16.31 -3.96
C LEU A 20 -15.13 15.85 -4.20
N SER A 21 -14.30 15.78 -3.15
CA SER A 21 -12.92 15.31 -3.29
C SER A 21 -12.84 13.83 -3.67
N ALA A 22 -13.71 13.00 -3.09
CA ALA A 22 -13.79 11.59 -3.46
C ALA A 22 -14.36 11.39 -4.89
N GLN A 23 -15.27 12.27 -5.32
CA GLN A 23 -15.87 12.20 -6.67
C GLN A 23 -14.92 12.66 -7.79
N ASN A 24 -14.04 13.61 -7.52
CA ASN A 24 -13.05 14.09 -8.51
C ASN A 24 -12.03 13.00 -8.94
N ASN A 25 -11.94 11.92 -8.16
CA ASN A 25 -11.09 10.77 -8.48
C ASN A 25 -11.80 9.69 -9.31
N PHE A 26 -13.11 9.82 -9.56
CA PHE A 26 -13.89 8.89 -10.38
C PHE A 26 -14.20 9.54 -11.72
N LYS A 27 -13.52 9.09 -12.75
CA LYS A 27 -13.99 9.35 -14.11
C LYS A 27 -15.12 8.38 -14.36
N LEU A 28 -16.36 8.86 -14.33
CA LEU A 28 -17.52 8.07 -14.76
C LEU A 28 -17.28 7.69 -16.22
N VAL A 29 -17.17 6.40 -16.49
CA VAL A 29 -17.23 5.88 -17.83
C VAL A 29 -18.70 5.91 -18.20
N GLU A 30 -19.11 6.93 -18.96
CA GLU A 30 -20.39 6.88 -19.65
C GLU A 30 -20.22 5.88 -20.82
N GLU A 31 -20.42 4.61 -20.53
CA GLU A 31 -20.72 3.71 -21.62
C GLU A 31 -22.07 4.12 -22.20
N SER A 32 -22.04 4.59 -23.44
CA SER A 32 -23.24 4.60 -24.24
C SER A 32 -23.65 3.15 -24.45
N VAL A 33 -24.57 2.67 -23.62
CA VAL A 33 -25.14 1.33 -23.77
C VAL A 33 -26.01 1.35 -25.01
N SER A 34 -25.37 1.31 -26.16
CA SER A 34 -25.98 0.94 -27.45
C SER A 34 -25.70 -0.54 -27.71
N ASN A 35 -25.86 -1.38 -26.69
CA ASN A 35 -25.75 -2.81 -26.92
C ASN A 35 -27.16 -3.37 -27.25
N PRO A 36 -27.38 -3.87 -28.45
CA PRO A 36 -28.64 -4.53 -28.82
C PRO A 36 -28.91 -5.80 -28.01
N ASP A 37 -27.95 -6.32 -27.26
CA ASP A 37 -28.00 -7.59 -26.51
C ASP A 37 -28.48 -7.48 -25.06
N ASN A 38 -29.19 -6.42 -24.69
CA ASN A 38 -29.76 -6.27 -23.35
C ASN A 38 -28.78 -6.32 -22.16
N THR A 39 -27.58 -5.76 -22.30
CA THR A 39 -26.71 -5.57 -21.13
C THR A 39 -27.43 -4.74 -20.07
N PRO A 40 -27.57 -5.22 -18.83
CA PRO A 40 -28.25 -4.47 -17.78
C PRO A 40 -27.56 -3.13 -17.54
N ALA A 41 -28.34 -2.11 -17.24
CA ALA A 41 -27.81 -0.79 -16.91
C ALA A 41 -26.88 -0.89 -15.68
N PRO A 42 -25.75 -0.17 -15.68
CA PRO A 42 -24.82 -0.20 -14.55
C PRO A 42 -25.51 0.31 -13.28
N VAL A 43 -25.27 -0.40 -12.18
CA VAL A 43 -25.72 -0.02 -10.84
C VAL A 43 -24.61 0.75 -10.15
N TYR A 44 -24.88 1.96 -9.72
CA TYR A 44 -23.89 2.81 -9.02
C TYR A 44 -23.63 2.33 -7.58
N PRO A 45 -22.40 2.49 -7.05
CA PRO A 45 -21.23 3.08 -7.70
C PRO A 45 -20.60 2.12 -8.74
N VAL A 46 -20.11 2.67 -9.84
CA VAL A 46 -19.35 1.92 -10.86
C VAL A 46 -17.84 2.09 -10.60
N PRO A 47 -17.01 1.11 -11.03
CA PRO A 47 -15.55 1.24 -10.90
C PRO A 47 -15.02 2.45 -11.67
N SER A 48 -13.99 3.09 -11.13
CA SER A 48 -13.23 4.11 -11.84
C SER A 48 -12.37 3.47 -12.95
N GLU A 49 -11.93 4.27 -13.91
CA GLU A 49 -11.04 3.81 -14.99
C GLU A 49 -9.75 3.14 -14.44
N ARG A 50 -9.17 3.69 -13.36
CA ARG A 50 -7.98 3.09 -12.73
C ARG A 50 -8.28 1.76 -12.04
N GLN A 51 -9.48 1.60 -11.44
CA GLN A 51 -9.89 0.32 -10.86
C GLN A 51 -10.13 -0.74 -11.94
N LEU A 52 -10.69 -0.37 -13.10
CA LEU A 52 -10.82 -1.27 -14.25
C LEU A 52 -9.45 -1.70 -14.75
N LYS A 53 -8.52 -0.77 -14.97
CA LYS A 53 -7.14 -1.06 -15.39
C LYS A 53 -6.38 -1.92 -14.37
N TRP A 54 -6.62 -1.71 -13.09
CA TRP A 54 -6.06 -2.53 -12.03
C TRP A 54 -6.62 -3.96 -12.11
N ASN A 55 -7.93 -4.11 -12.24
CA ASN A 55 -8.60 -5.40 -12.35
C ASN A 55 -8.11 -6.20 -13.57
N GLU A 56 -7.80 -5.56 -14.70
CA GLU A 56 -7.22 -6.18 -15.88
C GLU A 56 -5.83 -6.79 -15.63
N THR A 57 -5.18 -6.47 -14.53
CA THR A 57 -3.88 -7.06 -14.17
C THR A 57 -4.03 -8.53 -13.79
N GLU A 58 -5.09 -8.90 -13.07
CA GLU A 58 -5.53 -10.26 -12.72
C GLU A 58 -4.47 -11.15 -12.05
N PHE A 59 -3.31 -11.31 -12.67
CA PHE A 59 -2.28 -12.24 -12.24
C PHE A 59 -0.93 -11.53 -12.07
N TYR A 60 -0.52 -11.35 -10.82
CA TYR A 60 0.75 -10.73 -10.42
C TYR A 60 1.29 -11.37 -9.15
N ALA A 61 2.59 -11.20 -8.90
CA ALA A 61 3.28 -11.81 -7.78
C ALA A 61 3.35 -10.87 -6.57
N PHE A 62 3.39 -11.45 -5.37
CA PHE A 62 3.89 -10.81 -4.16
C PHE A 62 5.30 -11.33 -3.85
N PHE A 63 6.22 -10.42 -3.50
CA PHE A 63 7.58 -10.75 -3.14
C PHE A 63 7.85 -10.36 -1.70
N HIS A 64 7.81 -11.35 -0.80
CA HIS A 64 8.19 -11.22 0.59
C HIS A 64 9.68 -11.51 0.75
N TYR A 65 10.48 -10.45 0.80
CA TYR A 65 11.90 -10.52 1.08
C TYR A 65 12.25 -9.36 2.00
N GLY A 66 12.59 -9.63 3.24
CA GLY A 66 12.81 -8.61 4.25
C GLY A 66 13.48 -9.14 5.50
N MET A 67 13.31 -8.46 6.62
CA MET A 67 13.85 -8.84 7.91
C MET A 67 13.45 -10.27 8.29
N ASN A 68 12.20 -10.64 8.08
CA ASN A 68 11.63 -11.94 8.46
C ASN A 68 12.21 -13.12 7.68
N THR A 69 12.80 -12.89 6.52
CA THR A 69 13.61 -13.90 5.80
C THR A 69 14.80 -14.39 6.62
N TYR A 70 15.32 -13.56 7.54
CA TYR A 70 16.51 -13.84 8.34
C TYR A 70 16.21 -14.21 9.77
N THR A 71 15.01 -13.98 10.26
CA THR A 71 14.58 -14.32 11.62
C THR A 71 13.79 -15.65 11.66
N ASN A 72 13.30 -16.11 10.51
CA ASN A 72 12.38 -17.24 10.39
C ASN A 72 11.07 -17.01 11.17
N GLU A 73 10.65 -15.75 11.23
CA GLU A 73 9.40 -15.31 11.85
C GLU A 73 8.46 -14.86 10.73
N GLU A 74 7.15 -14.98 10.94
CA GLU A 74 6.18 -14.48 9.96
C GLU A 74 6.11 -12.95 10.00
N TRP A 75 6.09 -12.38 11.20
CA TRP A 75 5.87 -10.95 11.37
C TRP A 75 7.04 -10.19 12.01
N GLY A 76 7.89 -10.84 12.73
CA GLY A 76 8.93 -10.20 13.53
C GLY A 76 8.35 -9.45 14.76
N SER A 77 9.21 -8.78 15.48
CA SER A 77 8.88 -8.10 16.74
C SER A 77 9.01 -6.57 16.68
N GLY A 78 9.68 -6.05 15.64
CA GLY A 78 10.09 -4.65 15.58
C GLY A 78 11.29 -4.31 16.49
N MET A 79 11.90 -5.31 17.11
CA MET A 79 13.08 -5.18 18.00
C MET A 79 14.34 -5.75 17.36
N GLU A 80 14.23 -6.28 16.16
CA GLU A 80 15.34 -6.83 15.42
C GLU A 80 16.37 -5.73 15.12
N ARG A 81 17.65 -6.06 15.32
CA ARG A 81 18.71 -5.14 14.90
C ARG A 81 18.78 -5.11 13.39
N GLU A 82 19.02 -3.96 12.82
CA GLU A 82 19.15 -3.75 11.38
C GLU A 82 20.22 -4.65 10.74
N THR A 83 21.24 -5.02 11.53
CA THR A 83 22.31 -5.94 11.13
C THR A 83 21.87 -7.38 10.93
N VAL A 84 20.68 -7.76 11.36
CA VAL A 84 20.07 -9.08 11.07
C VAL A 84 19.73 -9.20 9.59
N PHE A 85 19.32 -8.11 8.94
CA PHE A 85 19.19 -8.07 7.48
C PHE A 85 20.57 -8.06 6.83
N ALA A 86 21.13 -9.25 6.64
CA ALA A 86 22.50 -9.47 6.19
C ALA A 86 22.59 -10.45 5.00
N PRO A 87 22.09 -10.09 3.83
CA PRO A 87 22.21 -10.91 2.63
C PRO A 87 23.66 -11.33 2.37
N THR A 88 23.87 -12.60 2.02
CA THR A 88 25.18 -13.14 1.66
C THR A 88 25.61 -12.81 0.23
N GLN A 89 24.66 -12.34 -0.58
CA GLN A 89 24.85 -11.79 -1.91
C GLN A 89 23.92 -10.62 -2.12
N LYS A 90 24.20 -9.79 -3.12
CA LYS A 90 23.34 -8.65 -3.44
C LYS A 90 21.93 -9.16 -3.77
N PRO A 91 20.86 -8.65 -3.13
CA PRO A 91 19.49 -8.93 -3.54
C PRO A 91 19.30 -8.60 -5.02
N ASP A 92 18.56 -9.43 -5.73
CA ASP A 92 18.34 -9.28 -7.17
C ASP A 92 16.86 -9.24 -7.54
N PRO A 93 16.17 -8.09 -7.35
CA PRO A 93 14.79 -7.91 -7.76
C PRO A 93 14.54 -8.14 -9.27
N ARG A 94 15.60 -7.97 -10.08
CA ARG A 94 15.53 -8.25 -11.50
C ARG A 94 15.26 -9.74 -11.77
N GLN A 95 15.97 -10.62 -11.06
CA GLN A 95 15.77 -12.07 -11.16
C GLN A 95 14.35 -12.47 -10.71
N TRP A 96 13.81 -11.84 -9.66
CA TRP A 96 12.46 -12.13 -9.19
C TRP A 96 11.41 -11.86 -10.28
N LEU A 97 11.48 -10.67 -10.89
CA LEU A 97 10.56 -10.28 -11.95
C LEU A 97 10.78 -11.05 -13.25
N GLU A 98 12.01 -11.45 -13.55
CA GLU A 98 12.29 -12.33 -14.70
C GLU A 98 11.55 -13.68 -14.57
N VAL A 99 11.57 -14.28 -13.36
CA VAL A 99 10.85 -15.52 -13.09
C VAL A 99 9.34 -15.31 -13.16
N ALA A 100 8.82 -14.25 -12.56
CA ALA A 100 7.40 -13.90 -12.66
C ALA A 100 6.95 -13.72 -14.11
N LYS A 101 7.75 -13.02 -14.92
CA LYS A 101 7.47 -12.84 -16.34
C LYS A 101 7.45 -14.16 -17.12
N LYS A 102 8.38 -15.08 -16.83
CA LYS A 102 8.38 -16.43 -17.41
C LYS A 102 7.13 -17.23 -17.04
N ALA A 103 6.55 -16.95 -15.87
CA ALA A 103 5.27 -17.51 -15.42
C ALA A 103 4.05 -16.75 -15.99
N HIS A 104 4.23 -15.84 -16.93
CA HIS A 104 3.19 -15.01 -17.54
C HIS A 104 2.48 -14.05 -16.56
N MET A 105 3.07 -13.72 -15.43
CA MET A 105 2.55 -12.70 -14.54
C MET A 105 2.69 -11.32 -15.16
N LYS A 106 1.70 -10.47 -14.96
CA LYS A 106 1.63 -9.12 -15.56
C LYS A 106 2.37 -8.06 -14.73
N GLY A 107 2.67 -8.38 -13.48
CA GLY A 107 3.32 -7.46 -12.55
C GLY A 107 3.78 -8.11 -11.26
N GLY A 108 4.20 -7.28 -10.33
CA GLY A 108 4.55 -7.70 -8.99
C GLY A 108 4.44 -6.59 -7.94
N ILE A 109 4.22 -7.01 -6.71
CA ILE A 109 4.25 -6.17 -5.51
C ILE A 109 5.48 -6.57 -4.69
N ALA A 110 6.36 -5.63 -4.41
CA ALA A 110 7.43 -5.84 -3.45
C ALA A 110 6.98 -5.40 -2.05
N VAL A 111 7.12 -6.29 -1.07
CA VAL A 111 6.95 -5.94 0.34
C VAL A 111 8.18 -5.16 0.78
N VAL A 112 8.04 -3.85 0.91
CA VAL A 112 9.19 -2.97 1.19
C VAL A 112 9.28 -2.53 2.65
N LYS A 113 8.18 -2.67 3.39
CA LYS A 113 8.11 -2.55 4.85
C LYS A 113 6.99 -3.45 5.36
N HIS A 114 7.32 -4.44 6.18
CA HIS A 114 6.34 -5.28 6.87
C HIS A 114 6.01 -4.73 8.27
N HIS A 115 5.25 -5.46 9.08
CA HIS A 115 4.79 -5.01 10.41
C HIS A 115 5.91 -4.79 11.42
N ASP A 116 7.08 -5.43 11.22
CA ASP A 116 8.29 -5.19 12.00
C ASP A 116 8.82 -3.74 11.88
N GLY A 117 8.38 -3.01 10.85
CA GLY A 117 8.74 -1.63 10.59
C GLY A 117 10.08 -1.44 9.86
N PHE A 118 10.78 -2.54 9.50
CA PHE A 118 12.04 -2.44 8.79
C PHE A 118 11.86 -2.02 7.35
N CYS A 119 12.47 -0.90 6.95
CA CYS A 119 12.37 -0.35 5.60
C CYS A 119 13.48 -0.90 4.70
N LEU A 120 13.09 -1.52 3.58
CA LEU A 120 14.01 -2.06 2.58
C LEU A 120 14.62 -1.00 1.63
N TRP A 121 14.63 0.25 2.07
CA TRP A 121 15.31 1.38 1.42
C TRP A 121 15.86 2.33 2.49
N PRO A 122 16.86 3.17 2.16
CA PRO A 122 17.46 4.08 3.13
C PRO A 122 16.56 5.30 3.38
N THR A 123 15.36 5.07 3.93
CA THR A 123 14.38 6.12 4.25
C THR A 123 14.95 7.19 5.17
N ALA A 124 14.44 8.41 5.04
CA ALA A 124 14.78 9.51 5.94
C ALA A 124 14.01 9.49 7.28
N THR A 125 12.99 8.63 7.41
CA THR A 125 12.01 8.70 8.51
C THR A 125 12.39 7.88 9.74
N THR A 126 13.25 6.88 9.58
CA THR A 126 13.69 5.98 10.67
C THR A 126 15.12 5.48 10.44
N GLU A 127 15.77 5.11 11.53
CA GLU A 127 17.04 4.38 11.48
C GLU A 127 16.84 2.88 11.26
N HIS A 128 15.62 2.35 11.45
CA HIS A 128 15.27 0.94 11.22
C HIS A 128 15.07 0.67 9.73
N CYS A 129 16.20 0.67 9.00
CA CYS A 129 16.21 0.54 7.55
C CYS A 129 17.56 0.02 7.03
N THR A 130 17.63 -0.25 5.75
CA THR A 130 18.82 -0.81 5.07
C THR A 130 20.08 0.03 5.21
N ARG A 131 19.99 1.32 5.51
CA ARG A 131 21.16 2.16 5.79
C ARG A 131 22.02 1.59 6.93
N ASN A 132 21.41 0.98 7.92
CA ASN A 132 22.08 0.43 9.10
C ASN A 132 22.26 -1.10 9.03
N SER A 133 21.92 -1.72 7.92
CA SER A 133 22.14 -3.15 7.68
C SER A 133 23.61 -3.49 7.49
N SER A 134 23.92 -4.77 7.44
CA SER A 134 25.28 -5.29 7.23
C SER A 134 25.41 -6.03 5.89
N GLY A 135 26.65 -6.32 5.52
CA GLY A 135 26.94 -7.06 4.29
C GLY A 135 26.35 -6.42 3.05
N TYR A 136 25.82 -7.26 2.17
CA TYR A 136 25.15 -6.80 0.94
C TYR A 136 23.78 -6.15 1.17
N GLY A 137 23.27 -6.15 2.40
CA GLY A 137 22.04 -5.43 2.78
C GLY A 137 22.24 -3.95 3.00
N LYS A 138 23.48 -3.52 3.25
CA LYS A 138 23.78 -2.12 3.60
C LYS A 138 23.52 -1.19 2.42
N ASN A 139 22.67 -0.19 2.66
CA ASN A 139 22.23 0.80 1.68
C ASN A 139 21.56 0.22 0.43
N VAL A 140 21.06 -1.02 0.48
CA VAL A 140 20.26 -1.54 -0.63
C VAL A 140 18.95 -0.76 -0.71
N ASP A 141 18.48 -0.52 -1.92
CA ASP A 141 17.23 0.15 -2.21
C ASP A 141 16.36 -0.78 -3.05
N ILE A 142 15.67 -1.71 -2.37
CA ILE A 142 14.82 -2.71 -3.02
C ILE A 142 13.71 -2.05 -3.84
N PRO A 143 12.95 -1.04 -3.35
CA PRO A 143 11.94 -0.36 -4.16
C PRO A 143 12.48 0.16 -5.49
N LYS A 144 13.65 0.81 -5.44
CA LYS A 144 14.28 1.35 -6.65
C LYS A 144 14.66 0.24 -7.63
N GLU A 145 15.38 -0.76 -7.16
CA GLU A 145 15.86 -1.87 -8.02
C GLU A 145 14.68 -2.66 -8.59
N PHE A 146 13.60 -2.83 -7.82
CA PHE A 146 12.37 -3.49 -8.26
C PHE A 146 11.64 -2.69 -9.35
N ALA A 147 11.46 -1.38 -9.14
CA ALA A 147 10.84 -0.49 -10.11
C ALA A 147 11.62 -0.44 -11.43
N ASP A 148 12.96 -0.34 -11.35
CA ASP A 148 13.82 -0.31 -12.54
C ASP A 148 13.74 -1.63 -13.33
N ALA A 149 13.74 -2.77 -12.64
CA ALA A 149 13.59 -4.09 -13.26
C ALA A 149 12.19 -4.27 -13.89
N ALA A 150 11.13 -3.80 -13.24
CA ALA A 150 9.78 -3.87 -13.78
C ALA A 150 9.66 -3.09 -15.09
N ARG A 151 10.24 -1.91 -15.17
CA ARG A 151 10.30 -1.12 -16.42
C ARG A 151 11.09 -1.82 -17.50
N GLU A 152 12.26 -2.40 -17.18
CA GLU A 152 13.05 -3.19 -18.13
C GLU A 152 12.21 -4.31 -18.75
N PHE A 153 11.46 -5.03 -17.92
CA PHE A 153 10.62 -6.14 -18.38
C PHE A 153 9.24 -5.72 -18.91
N LYS A 154 8.89 -4.42 -18.85
CA LYS A 154 7.56 -3.89 -19.18
C LYS A 154 6.46 -4.58 -18.36
N MET A 155 6.72 -4.80 -17.10
CA MET A 155 5.79 -5.32 -16.11
C MET A 155 5.24 -4.20 -15.26
N LYS A 156 4.02 -4.37 -14.75
CA LYS A 156 3.46 -3.50 -13.72
C LYS A 156 4.17 -3.73 -12.39
N TYR A 157 4.28 -2.71 -11.56
CA TYR A 157 4.85 -2.85 -10.23
C TYR A 157 4.12 -1.99 -9.22
N GLY A 158 4.18 -2.42 -7.98
CA GLY A 158 3.67 -1.72 -6.83
C GLY A 158 4.44 -2.06 -5.57
N PHE A 159 4.07 -1.41 -4.47
CA PHE A 159 4.72 -1.61 -3.19
C PHE A 159 3.69 -1.91 -2.11
N TYR A 160 4.01 -2.92 -1.29
CA TYR A 160 3.35 -3.15 -0.02
C TYR A 160 4.13 -2.39 1.06
N ILE A 161 3.43 -1.56 1.80
CA ILE A 161 3.94 -0.86 2.96
C ILE A 161 2.97 -1.00 4.12
N SER A 162 3.37 -1.69 5.19
CA SER A 162 2.53 -1.83 6.37
C SER A 162 2.30 -0.49 7.06
N PRO A 163 1.05 -0.08 7.27
CA PRO A 163 0.73 1.03 8.17
C PRO A 163 1.05 0.71 9.63
N TRP A 164 0.91 -0.56 10.05
CA TRP A 164 1.35 -1.01 11.35
C TRP A 164 2.87 -1.05 11.41
N ASP A 165 3.44 -0.50 12.47
CA ASP A 165 4.88 -0.34 12.63
C ASP A 165 5.28 -0.62 14.08
N MET A 166 5.69 -1.87 14.33
CA MET A 166 6.05 -2.32 15.67
C MET A 166 7.34 -1.67 16.19
N SER A 167 8.22 -1.21 15.29
CA SER A 167 9.48 -0.56 15.69
C SER A 167 9.30 0.91 16.04
N SER A 168 8.29 1.57 15.48
CA SER A 168 8.13 3.01 15.64
C SER A 168 7.65 3.41 17.04
N PRO A 169 8.36 4.32 17.73
CA PRO A 169 7.90 4.84 19.01
C PRO A 169 6.65 5.72 18.90
N TYR A 170 6.33 6.17 17.68
CA TYR A 170 5.17 7.03 17.43
C TYR A 170 3.89 6.24 17.13
N TRP A 171 3.99 4.99 16.63
CA TRP A 171 2.82 4.22 16.26
C TRP A 171 1.97 3.85 17.47
N GLY A 172 0.66 4.12 17.41
CA GLY A 172 -0.28 3.89 18.50
C GLY A 172 -0.02 4.72 19.75
N LYS A 173 0.86 5.75 19.69
CA LYS A 173 1.17 6.63 20.82
C LYS A 173 -0.03 7.49 21.17
N LYS A 174 -0.33 7.58 22.48
CA LYS A 174 -1.36 8.46 23.04
C LYS A 174 -0.75 9.59 23.84
N ASP A 175 -1.42 10.73 23.86
CA ASP A 175 -1.07 11.87 24.71
C ASP A 175 -1.50 11.63 26.18
N SER A 176 -1.28 12.62 27.04
CA SER A 176 -1.65 12.56 28.46
C SER A 176 -3.16 12.45 28.73
N ASN A 177 -3.99 12.74 27.73
CA ASN A 177 -5.46 12.63 27.79
C ASN A 177 -5.96 11.31 27.19
N GLY A 178 -5.06 10.41 26.80
CA GLY A 178 -5.41 9.12 26.20
C GLY A 178 -5.83 9.19 24.72
N LYS A 179 -5.63 10.35 24.06
CA LYS A 179 -5.93 10.53 22.63
C LYS A 179 -4.72 10.16 21.79
N TYR A 180 -4.92 9.48 20.66
CA TYR A 180 -3.86 9.21 19.72
C TYR A 180 -3.22 10.49 19.20
N THR A 181 -1.88 10.48 19.12
CA THR A 181 -1.13 11.55 18.47
C THR A 181 -1.09 11.32 16.96
N ASP A 182 -0.91 12.38 16.20
CA ASP A 182 -0.76 12.34 14.74
C ASP A 182 0.71 12.24 14.29
N GLU A 183 1.63 12.05 15.25
CA GLU A 183 3.06 12.03 14.98
C GLU A 183 3.46 10.94 14.00
N TYR A 184 2.90 9.73 14.15
CA TYR A 184 3.23 8.63 13.26
C TYR A 184 2.79 8.91 11.82
N ALA A 185 1.55 9.32 11.63
CA ALA A 185 1.01 9.65 10.30
C ALA A 185 1.85 10.73 9.62
N LYS A 186 2.16 11.82 10.34
CA LYS A 186 2.85 12.99 9.77
C LYS A 186 4.36 12.85 9.63
N LYS A 187 5.02 12.17 10.57
CA LYS A 187 6.50 12.11 10.60
C LYS A 187 7.06 10.85 9.97
N VAL A 188 6.25 9.78 9.87
CA VAL A 188 6.71 8.47 9.42
C VAL A 188 5.93 7.98 8.23
N PHE A 189 4.63 7.68 8.38
CA PHE A 189 3.88 6.91 7.39
C PHE A 189 3.64 7.68 6.08
N LEU A 190 3.07 8.89 6.13
CA LEU A 190 2.89 9.71 4.92
C LEU A 190 4.22 10.03 4.22
N PRO A 191 5.29 10.46 4.92
CA PRO A 191 6.58 10.64 4.27
C PRO A 191 7.13 9.39 3.60
N GLN A 192 7.02 8.21 4.22
CA GLN A 192 7.44 6.93 3.61
C GLN A 192 6.65 6.63 2.33
N CYS A 193 5.32 6.81 2.35
CA CYS A 193 4.49 6.63 1.15
C CYS A 193 4.89 7.61 0.03
N VAL A 194 5.20 8.85 0.38
CA VAL A 194 5.69 9.87 -0.59
C VAL A 194 7.07 9.52 -1.13
N GLU A 195 7.97 8.98 -0.30
CA GLU A 195 9.27 8.47 -0.79
C GLU A 195 9.07 7.37 -1.83
N LEU A 196 8.19 6.39 -1.53
CA LEU A 196 7.88 5.28 -2.45
C LEU A 196 7.20 5.78 -3.74
N ALA A 197 6.33 6.77 -3.65
CA ALA A 197 5.67 7.36 -4.82
C ALA A 197 6.66 8.00 -5.80
N LYS A 198 7.84 8.43 -5.34
CA LYS A 198 8.87 9.06 -6.18
C LYS A 198 9.69 8.09 -7.03
N TYR A 199 9.55 6.77 -6.82
CA TYR A 199 10.23 5.78 -7.66
C TYR A 199 9.65 5.68 -9.09
N GLY A 200 8.54 6.35 -9.37
CA GLY A 200 7.98 6.53 -10.70
C GLY A 200 6.47 6.63 -10.69
N ASN A 201 5.93 7.32 -11.70
CA ASN A 201 4.49 7.59 -11.85
C ASN A 201 3.72 6.44 -12.53
N ASP A 202 4.35 5.32 -12.76
CA ASP A 202 3.86 4.13 -13.44
C ASP A 202 3.52 2.97 -12.47
N GLN A 203 3.52 3.24 -11.16
CA GLN A 203 3.05 2.29 -10.15
C GLN A 203 1.56 2.01 -10.34
N PHE A 204 1.18 0.71 -10.27
CA PHE A 204 -0.23 0.33 -10.43
C PHE A 204 -0.95 0.15 -9.11
N GLU A 205 -0.22 -0.13 -8.03
CA GLU A 205 -0.79 -0.43 -6.72
C GLU A 205 0.13 -0.02 -5.57
N MET A 206 -0.47 0.48 -4.51
CA MET A 206 0.15 0.67 -3.21
C MET A 206 -0.70 -0.09 -2.18
N TRP A 207 -0.11 -1.11 -1.56
CA TRP A 207 -0.82 -2.05 -0.70
C TRP A 207 -0.59 -1.73 0.78
N PHE A 208 -1.70 -1.56 1.51
CA PHE A 208 -1.69 -1.25 2.94
C PHE A 208 -2.38 -2.35 3.74
N ASP A 209 -1.64 -3.03 4.58
CA ASP A 209 -2.06 -4.16 5.39
C ASP A 209 -1.71 -3.94 6.87
N GLY A 210 -2.41 -4.63 7.80
CA GLY A 210 -2.14 -4.53 9.23
C GLY A 210 -2.50 -3.17 9.85
N ALA A 211 -3.44 -2.46 9.28
CA ALA A 211 -3.70 -1.05 9.57
C ALA A 211 -4.07 -0.73 11.03
N THR A 212 -4.69 -1.66 11.74
CA THR A 212 -5.12 -1.46 13.15
C THR A 212 -4.13 -2.05 14.16
N GLY A 213 -3.11 -2.71 13.69
CA GLY A 213 -2.23 -3.54 14.51
C GLY A 213 -2.89 -4.87 14.86
N GLY A 214 -2.13 -5.73 15.49
CA GLY A 214 -2.62 -7.04 15.89
C GLY A 214 -2.72 -7.15 17.40
N ASP A 215 -3.83 -7.69 17.89
CA ASP A 215 -3.95 -8.21 19.23
C ASP A 215 -3.58 -9.70 19.21
N HIS A 216 -2.33 -9.97 18.85
CA HIS A 216 -1.88 -11.35 18.74
C HIS A 216 -1.42 -11.85 20.09
N ASP A 217 -2.36 -12.40 20.85
CA ASP A 217 -2.07 -13.30 21.97
C ASP A 217 -1.50 -14.65 21.51
N GLY A 218 -1.31 -14.81 20.23
CA GLY A 218 -1.07 -16.09 19.56
C GLY A 218 0.38 -16.39 19.17
N GLY A 219 1.36 -16.16 20.00
CA GLY A 219 2.58 -16.98 19.91
C GLY A 219 3.68 -16.59 18.93
N TYR A 220 3.62 -15.42 18.30
CA TYR A 220 4.74 -14.91 17.51
C TYR A 220 5.66 -14.01 18.36
N GLY A 221 6.46 -14.65 19.20
CA GLY A 221 7.46 -13.98 20.03
C GLY A 221 6.91 -13.27 21.29
N SER A 222 7.81 -12.86 22.18
CA SER A 222 7.43 -12.08 23.35
C SER A 222 7.41 -10.59 23.01
N TYR A 223 6.25 -10.05 22.77
CA TYR A 223 6.06 -8.63 22.50
C TYR A 223 6.29 -7.75 23.73
N THR A 224 6.95 -6.62 23.53
CA THR A 224 6.96 -5.57 24.55
C THR A 224 5.60 -4.88 24.64
N SER A 225 5.35 -4.13 25.72
CA SER A 225 4.09 -3.37 25.86
C SER A 225 3.85 -2.36 24.74
N SER A 226 4.91 -1.86 24.08
CA SER A 226 4.81 -0.95 22.95
C SER A 226 4.38 -1.65 21.65
N GLN A 227 4.67 -2.92 21.49
CA GLN A 227 4.35 -3.73 20.31
C GLN A 227 2.89 -4.20 20.31
N LYS A 228 2.27 -4.32 21.48
CA LYS A 228 0.85 -4.66 21.66
C LYS A 228 -0.11 -3.49 21.46
N ARG A 229 0.39 -2.33 21.02
CA ARG A 229 -0.49 -1.18 20.76
C ARG A 229 -1.40 -1.48 19.58
N THR A 230 -2.64 -1.03 19.71
CA THR A 230 -3.66 -1.06 18.66
C THR A 230 -4.19 0.34 18.42
N ILE A 231 -4.83 0.56 17.29
CA ILE A 231 -5.56 1.79 16.98
C ILE A 231 -7.01 1.48 16.67
N ASP A 232 -7.92 2.38 17.06
CA ASP A 232 -9.36 2.13 16.96
C ASP A 232 -9.90 2.38 15.55
N ASN A 233 -9.34 3.37 14.84
CA ASN A 233 -9.82 3.79 13.53
C ASN A 233 -8.66 4.21 12.62
N ALA A 234 -8.35 3.35 11.66
CA ALA A 234 -7.28 3.57 10.70
C ALA A 234 -7.51 4.80 9.82
N GLN A 235 -8.74 5.07 9.40
CA GLN A 235 -9.06 6.18 8.50
C GLN A 235 -8.67 7.54 9.10
N THR A 236 -8.98 7.72 10.39
CA THR A 236 -8.66 8.96 11.11
C THR A 236 -7.23 8.98 11.64
N TYR A 237 -6.72 7.84 12.09
CA TYR A 237 -5.38 7.77 12.68
C TYR A 237 -4.26 8.06 11.65
N TYR A 238 -4.38 7.51 10.46
CA TYR A 238 -3.40 7.73 9.38
C TYR A 238 -3.73 8.93 8.50
N ASP A 239 -4.84 9.63 8.76
CA ASP A 239 -5.36 10.70 7.90
C ASP A 239 -5.45 10.24 6.43
N ILE A 240 -6.15 9.11 6.23
CA ILE A 240 -6.25 8.45 4.91
C ILE A 240 -6.75 9.39 3.81
N PRO A 241 -7.70 10.30 4.02
CA PRO A 241 -8.08 11.27 2.99
C PRO A 241 -6.89 12.08 2.49
N ASN A 242 -6.11 12.67 3.39
CA ASN A 242 -4.93 13.46 3.04
C ASN A 242 -3.81 12.61 2.42
N LEU A 243 -3.60 11.38 2.92
CA LEU A 243 -2.69 10.42 2.32
C LEU A 243 -3.09 10.13 0.87
N ARG A 244 -4.38 9.84 0.62
CA ARG A 244 -4.91 9.55 -0.70
C ARG A 244 -4.68 10.72 -1.66
N ASP A 245 -5.05 11.93 -1.25
CA ASP A 245 -4.86 13.13 -2.06
C ASP A 245 -3.38 13.36 -2.38
N SER A 246 -2.50 13.21 -1.39
CA SER A 246 -1.05 13.36 -1.55
C SER A 246 -0.47 12.34 -2.52
N ILE A 247 -0.89 11.09 -2.42
CA ILE A 247 -0.40 10.01 -3.30
C ILE A 247 -0.97 10.18 -4.71
N HIS A 248 -2.26 10.48 -4.89
CA HIS A 248 -2.83 10.68 -6.23
C HIS A 248 -2.32 11.91 -6.95
N ASN A 249 -1.85 12.93 -6.23
CA ASN A 249 -1.14 14.05 -6.85
C ASN A 249 0.19 13.63 -7.50
N LEU A 250 0.84 12.58 -6.97
CA LEU A 250 2.08 12.02 -7.51
C LEU A 250 1.82 10.87 -8.48
N LEU A 251 0.84 10.03 -8.17
CA LEU A 251 0.50 8.78 -8.82
C LEU A 251 -0.99 8.74 -9.18
N PRO A 252 -1.46 9.47 -10.20
CA PRO A 252 -2.89 9.60 -10.48
C PRO A 252 -3.58 8.29 -10.86
N ASN A 253 -2.83 7.28 -11.30
CA ASN A 253 -3.36 5.97 -11.73
C ASN A 253 -3.14 4.83 -10.73
N VAL A 254 -2.49 5.09 -9.59
CA VAL A 254 -2.25 4.05 -8.59
C VAL A 254 -3.56 3.66 -7.90
N ILE A 255 -3.71 2.38 -7.57
CA ILE A 255 -4.75 1.90 -6.66
C ILE A 255 -4.20 1.82 -5.24
N MET A 256 -4.90 2.41 -4.31
CA MET A 256 -4.60 2.31 -2.88
C MET A 256 -5.44 1.20 -2.27
N TRP A 257 -4.82 0.05 -2.08
CA TRP A 257 -5.45 -1.17 -1.62
C TRP A 257 -5.57 -1.21 -0.09
N GLY A 258 -6.50 -2.00 0.44
CA GLY A 258 -6.70 -2.18 1.88
C GLY A 258 -7.23 -0.92 2.56
N VAL A 259 -6.53 -0.40 3.56
CA VAL A 259 -6.97 0.80 4.29
C VAL A 259 -7.07 2.04 3.40
N GLY A 260 -6.37 2.04 2.27
CA GLY A 260 -6.51 3.08 1.24
C GLY A 260 -7.92 3.18 0.64
N GLY A 261 -8.69 2.09 0.67
CA GLY A 261 -10.12 2.05 0.42
C GLY A 261 -10.54 2.03 -1.04
N GLU A 262 -9.63 1.87 -2.00
CA GLU A 262 -9.97 1.81 -3.44
C GLU A 262 -10.11 0.38 -3.95
N ALA A 263 -9.43 -0.56 -3.33
CA ALA A 263 -9.66 -1.98 -3.44
C ALA A 263 -9.58 -2.60 -2.05
N ARG A 264 -10.32 -3.67 -1.79
CA ARG A 264 -10.39 -4.29 -0.47
C ARG A 264 -10.15 -5.79 -0.55
N TRP A 265 -9.65 -6.32 0.54
CA TRP A 265 -9.58 -7.75 0.76
C TRP A 265 -10.98 -8.37 0.83
N ILE A 266 -11.17 -9.49 0.14
CA ILE A 266 -12.40 -10.28 0.20
C ILE A 266 -12.13 -11.66 0.82
N GLY A 267 -10.87 -12.09 0.82
CA GLY A 267 -10.43 -13.33 1.43
C GLY A 267 -10.24 -13.22 2.95
N ASN A 268 -9.88 -14.31 3.56
CA ASN A 268 -9.64 -14.46 5.00
C ASN A 268 -8.27 -15.04 5.34
N GLU A 269 -7.47 -15.40 4.35
CA GLU A 269 -6.13 -16.04 4.47
C GLU A 269 -6.14 -17.44 5.11
N ASP A 270 -7.32 -18.11 5.25
CA ASP A 270 -7.47 -19.45 5.78
C ASP A 270 -7.35 -20.54 4.69
#